data_863c5c1f1a7d8a4e8e7e14895229ff04
#
_entry.id   863c5c1f1a7d8a4e8e7e14895229ff04
#
_cell.length_a   1.000
_cell.length_b   1.000
_cell.length_c   1.000
_cell.angle_alpha   90.00
_cell.angle_beta   90.00
_cell.angle_gamma   90.00
#
_symmetry.space_group_name_H-M   'P 1'
#
loop_
_entity.id
_entity.type
_entity.pdbx_description
1 polymer ?
#
loop_
_entity_poly.entity_id
_entity_poly.type
_entity_poly.pdbx_seq_one_letter_code
_entity_poly.pdbx_strand_id
1 'polypeptide(L)'
;MESAATASGIPPSIDRVLRLFRSMGREEKMQALVQYSKKLEPLPERFKDLDRGAFNVPECQTRVDIIPELRDGKMYFYADLNLRESPTIAAVLAIIFGAVNGQPPSTTLGIPSDFVSILMESIGLAAREPGLNAMITRLKRYAREAEKQTVNG
;
A
#
# COMPACT_ATOMS: atom_id res chain seq x y z
N MET A 1 5.45 8.41 -22.95
CA MET A 1 5.39 7.41 -22.02
C MET A 1 3.99 7.12 -21.56
N GLU A 2 3.66 5.89 -21.51
CA GLU A 2 2.37 5.60 -21.20
C GLU A 2 1.94 5.86 -19.83
N SER A 3 0.70 6.05 -19.62
CA SER A 3 0.12 6.30 -18.33
C SER A 3 0.36 5.17 -17.37
N ALA A 4 0.50 5.49 -16.11
CA ALA A 4 0.60 4.50 -15.07
C ALA A 4 -0.75 3.93 -14.68
N ALA A 5 -1.84 4.38 -15.31
CA ALA A 5 -3.19 3.95 -14.98
C ALA A 5 -3.87 3.27 -16.15
N THR A 6 -4.80 2.36 -15.87
CA THR A 6 -5.62 1.75 -16.87
C THR A 6 -6.72 2.73 -17.29
N ALA A 7 -7.56 2.35 -18.24
CA ALA A 7 -8.69 3.16 -18.67
C ALA A 7 -9.65 3.48 -17.53
N SER A 8 -9.70 2.64 -16.49
CA SER A 8 -10.56 2.85 -15.32
C SER A 8 -9.87 3.67 -14.24
N GLY A 9 -8.63 4.11 -14.46
CA GLY A 9 -7.87 4.85 -13.46
C GLY A 9 -7.11 3.98 -12.47
N ILE A 10 -7.25 2.66 -12.55
CA ILE A 10 -6.56 1.73 -11.67
C ILE A 10 -5.12 1.55 -12.15
N PRO A 11 -4.12 1.67 -11.27
CA PRO A 11 -2.74 1.43 -11.68
C PRO A 11 -2.59 0.03 -12.30
N PRO A 12 -1.86 -0.09 -13.42
CA PRO A 12 -1.77 -1.39 -14.13
C PRO A 12 -1.29 -2.54 -13.28
N SER A 13 -0.31 -2.33 -12.39
CA SER A 13 0.18 -3.42 -11.57
C SER A 13 -0.84 -3.83 -10.50
N ILE A 14 -1.64 -2.90 -10.01
CA ILE A 14 -2.72 -3.21 -9.08
C ILE A 14 -3.78 -4.04 -9.82
N ASP A 15 -4.17 -3.61 -11.01
CA ASP A 15 -5.17 -4.33 -11.79
C ASP A 15 -4.71 -5.74 -12.07
N ARG A 16 -3.44 -5.91 -12.41
CA ARG A 16 -2.88 -7.23 -12.69
C ARG A 16 -2.92 -8.14 -11.47
N VAL A 17 -2.57 -7.61 -10.30
CA VAL A 17 -2.61 -8.37 -9.06
C VAL A 17 -4.05 -8.79 -8.73
N LEU A 18 -5.01 -7.88 -8.89
CA LEU A 18 -6.40 -8.20 -8.60
C LEU A 18 -6.93 -9.31 -9.51
N ARG A 19 -6.60 -9.25 -10.79
CA ARG A 19 -7.00 -10.30 -11.71
C ARG A 19 -6.39 -11.64 -11.32
N LEU A 20 -5.12 -11.63 -10.96
CA LEU A 20 -4.42 -12.83 -10.56
C LEU A 20 -5.06 -13.44 -9.32
N PHE A 21 -5.34 -12.61 -8.30
CA PHE A 21 -5.93 -13.10 -7.05
C PHE A 21 -7.33 -13.64 -7.27
N ARG A 22 -8.11 -13.05 -8.17
CA ARG A 22 -9.45 -13.57 -8.45
C ARG A 22 -9.41 -14.99 -9.00
N SER A 23 -8.33 -15.35 -9.69
CA SER A 23 -8.21 -16.69 -10.27
C SER A 23 -7.59 -17.70 -9.33
N MET A 24 -7.15 -17.28 -8.13
CA MET A 24 -6.45 -18.16 -7.20
C MET A 24 -7.40 -18.73 -6.15
N GLY A 25 -7.12 -19.96 -5.72
CA GLY A 25 -7.76 -20.53 -4.55
C GLY A 25 -7.13 -20.01 -3.28
N ARG A 26 -7.68 -20.41 -2.14
CA ARG A 26 -7.23 -19.94 -0.83
C ARG A 26 -5.75 -20.17 -0.60
N GLU A 27 -5.29 -21.40 -0.85
CA GLU A 27 -3.89 -21.74 -0.58
C GLU A 27 -2.94 -20.99 -1.48
N GLU A 28 -3.30 -20.83 -2.75
CA GLU A 28 -2.48 -20.05 -3.67
C GLU A 28 -2.38 -18.60 -3.24
N LYS A 29 -3.49 -18.02 -2.77
CA LYS A 29 -3.48 -16.63 -2.25
C LYS A 29 -2.56 -16.51 -1.06
N MET A 30 -2.63 -17.45 -0.13
CA MET A 30 -1.78 -17.40 1.06
C MET A 30 -0.31 -17.48 0.68
N GLN A 31 0.04 -18.36 -0.26
CA GLN A 31 1.41 -18.47 -0.73
C GLN A 31 1.87 -17.20 -1.43
N ALA A 32 0.99 -16.62 -2.24
CA ALA A 32 1.31 -15.37 -2.94
C ALA A 32 1.57 -14.24 -1.95
N LEU A 33 0.75 -14.15 -0.91
CA LEU A 33 0.95 -13.11 0.12
C LEU A 33 2.28 -13.28 0.83
N VAL A 34 2.67 -14.51 1.13
CA VAL A 34 3.99 -14.75 1.75
C VAL A 34 5.11 -14.25 0.83
N GLN A 35 5.00 -14.54 -0.47
CA GLN A 35 6.04 -14.08 -1.41
C GLN A 35 6.08 -12.57 -1.50
N TYR A 36 4.92 -11.92 -1.56
CA TYR A 36 4.87 -10.46 -1.61
C TYR A 36 5.43 -9.83 -0.33
N SER A 37 5.17 -10.42 0.84
CA SER A 37 5.66 -9.84 2.09
C SER A 37 7.18 -9.75 2.12
N LYS A 38 7.85 -10.64 1.42
CA LYS A 38 9.32 -10.64 1.35
C LYS A 38 9.87 -9.50 0.50
N LYS A 39 9.02 -8.87 -0.29
CA LYS A 39 9.45 -7.77 -1.17
C LYS A 39 9.36 -6.40 -0.50
N LEU A 40 8.76 -6.33 0.68
CA LEU A 40 8.67 -5.05 1.39
C LEU A 40 10.05 -4.66 1.88
N GLU A 41 10.52 -3.48 1.49
CA GLU A 41 11.83 -3.01 1.86
C GLU A 41 11.83 -2.48 3.29
N PRO A 42 12.94 -2.64 4.01
CA PRO A 42 13.02 -2.11 5.37
C PRO A 42 13.02 -0.59 5.35
N LEU A 43 12.67 0.00 6.50
CA LEU A 43 12.66 1.45 6.63
C LEU A 43 14.07 1.99 6.38
N PRO A 44 14.23 3.02 5.53
CA PRO A 44 15.54 3.61 5.31
C PRO A 44 16.14 4.16 6.60
N GLU A 45 17.46 4.05 6.71
CA GLU A 45 18.18 4.48 7.92
C GLU A 45 17.89 5.94 8.29
N ARG A 46 17.71 6.80 7.29
CA ARG A 46 17.49 8.23 7.51
C ARG A 46 16.17 8.53 8.24
N PHE A 47 15.26 7.56 8.30
CA PHE A 47 13.99 7.76 8.99
C PHE A 47 13.96 7.12 10.39
N LYS A 48 15.01 6.43 10.79
CA LYS A 48 14.95 5.66 12.03
C LYS A 48 14.84 6.53 13.29
N ASP A 49 15.38 7.74 13.24
CA ASP A 49 15.31 8.64 14.38
C ASP A 49 14.15 9.63 14.30
N LEU A 50 13.30 9.49 13.28
CA LEU A 50 12.17 10.38 13.10
C LEU A 50 11.09 10.10 14.16
N ASP A 51 10.47 11.17 14.68
CA ASP A 51 9.33 11.01 15.57
C ASP A 51 8.16 10.48 14.74
N ARG A 52 7.76 9.26 15.03
CA ARG A 52 6.78 8.56 14.20
C ARG A 52 5.37 8.53 14.76
N GLY A 53 5.11 9.32 15.81
CA GLY A 53 3.78 9.34 16.40
C GLY A 53 2.68 9.72 15.41
N ALA A 54 2.97 10.68 14.52
CA ALA A 54 2.00 11.13 13.53
C ALA A 54 1.82 10.16 12.38
N PHE A 55 2.72 9.17 12.24
CA PHE A 55 2.69 8.23 11.11
C PHE A 55 2.15 6.86 11.47
N ASN A 56 1.79 6.64 12.72
CA ASN A 56 1.21 5.39 13.15
C ASN A 56 -0.20 5.22 12.59
N VAL A 57 -0.55 3.99 12.22
CA VAL A 57 -1.90 3.63 11.79
C VAL A 57 -2.57 2.90 12.94
N PRO A 58 -3.32 3.60 13.79
CA PRO A 58 -3.86 2.99 15.01
C PRO A 58 -4.92 1.92 14.78
N GLU A 59 -5.55 1.90 13.62
CA GLU A 59 -6.58 0.92 13.31
C GLU A 59 -6.01 -0.49 13.09
N CYS A 60 -4.69 -0.61 12.88
CA CYS A 60 -4.06 -1.91 12.75
C CYS A 60 -3.86 -2.55 14.12
N GLN A 61 -4.04 -3.88 14.19
CA GLN A 61 -3.90 -4.60 15.45
C GLN A 61 -2.44 -4.63 15.93
N THR A 62 -1.49 -4.59 15.01
CA THR A 62 -0.07 -4.49 15.35
C THR A 62 0.42 -3.14 14.88
N ARG A 63 1.54 -2.69 15.44
CA ARG A 63 2.04 -1.35 15.11
C ARG A 63 2.53 -1.28 13.68
N VAL A 64 2.02 -0.28 12.96
CA VAL A 64 2.45 0.02 11.59
C VAL A 64 2.61 1.53 11.49
N ASP A 65 3.77 1.97 11.05
CA ASP A 65 4.02 3.38 10.75
C ASP A 65 4.23 3.53 9.25
N ILE A 66 3.58 4.52 8.64
CA ILE A 66 3.73 4.78 7.21
C ILE A 66 4.20 6.21 7.02
N ILE A 67 5.32 6.38 6.35
CA ILE A 67 5.95 7.68 6.15
C ILE A 67 5.88 8.06 4.69
N PRO A 68 5.24 9.20 4.35
CA PRO A 68 5.18 9.66 2.96
C PRO A 68 6.34 10.58 2.65
N GLU A 69 6.73 10.63 1.38
CA GLU A 69 7.73 11.57 0.91
C GLU A 69 7.38 12.00 -0.50
N LEU A 70 7.43 13.31 -0.75
CA LEU A 70 7.23 13.84 -2.09
C LEU A 70 8.57 14.34 -2.60
N ARG A 71 9.05 13.79 -3.72
CA ARG A 71 10.30 14.21 -4.36
C ARG A 71 10.07 14.38 -5.84
N ASP A 72 10.36 15.58 -6.33
CA ASP A 72 10.29 15.86 -7.77
C ASP A 72 8.93 15.50 -8.37
N GLY A 73 7.86 15.78 -7.64
CA GLY A 73 6.50 15.52 -8.09
C GLY A 73 6.07 14.06 -7.99
N LYS A 74 6.90 13.20 -7.40
CA LYS A 74 6.60 11.78 -7.26
C LYS A 74 6.48 11.41 -5.80
N MET A 75 5.53 10.50 -5.52
CA MET A 75 5.32 10.02 -4.16
C MET A 75 6.15 8.80 -3.86
N TYR A 76 6.61 8.73 -2.62
CA TYR A 76 7.28 7.55 -2.08
C TYR A 76 6.70 7.28 -0.71
N PHE A 77 6.42 6.02 -0.41
CA PHE A 77 5.94 5.63 0.91
C PHE A 77 6.91 4.63 1.50
N TYR A 78 7.11 4.73 2.79
CA TYR A 78 7.98 3.82 3.54
C TYR A 78 7.19 3.31 4.73
N ALA A 79 7.44 2.08 5.15
CA ALA A 79 6.70 1.50 6.26
C ALA A 79 7.65 0.84 7.25
N ASP A 80 7.28 0.92 8.53
CA ASP A 80 7.98 0.21 9.59
C ASP A 80 6.96 -0.66 10.32
N LEU A 81 7.21 -1.95 10.34
CA LEU A 81 6.36 -2.92 11.02
C LEU A 81 7.16 -4.18 11.28
N ASN A 82 6.64 -5.03 12.16
CA ASN A 82 7.27 -6.29 12.46
C ASN A 82 6.76 -7.33 11.47
N LEU A 83 7.64 -7.79 10.57
CA LEU A 83 7.25 -8.72 9.51
C LEU A 83 6.73 -10.06 10.05
N ARG A 84 7.25 -10.50 11.19
CA ARG A 84 6.80 -11.75 11.76
C ARG A 84 5.39 -11.65 12.32
N GLU A 85 5.05 -10.50 12.89
CA GLU A 85 3.73 -10.29 13.47
C GLU A 85 2.68 -9.95 12.43
N SER A 86 3.11 -9.35 11.31
CA SER A 86 2.17 -8.80 10.34
C SER A 86 2.54 -9.12 8.90
N PRO A 87 2.67 -10.42 8.56
CA PRO A 87 3.06 -10.76 7.18
C PRO A 87 2.01 -10.36 6.14
N THR A 88 0.73 -10.42 6.50
CA THR A 88 -0.33 -10.02 5.58
C THR A 88 -0.27 -8.54 5.27
N ILE A 89 -0.06 -7.71 6.31
CA ILE A 89 0.05 -6.27 6.13
C ILE A 89 1.28 -5.97 5.28
N ALA A 90 2.39 -6.63 5.55
CA ALA A 90 3.61 -6.43 4.76
C ALA A 90 3.38 -6.78 3.29
N ALA A 91 2.63 -7.84 3.02
CA ALA A 91 2.33 -8.24 1.65
C ALA A 91 1.51 -7.20 0.92
N VAL A 92 0.45 -6.71 1.58
CA VAL A 92 -0.42 -5.70 0.97
C VAL A 92 0.35 -4.41 0.71
N LEU A 93 1.17 -3.99 1.67
CA LEU A 93 1.98 -2.78 1.49
C LEU A 93 3.01 -2.97 0.37
N ALA A 94 3.62 -4.15 0.27
CA ALA A 94 4.57 -4.40 -0.80
C ALA A 94 3.91 -4.30 -2.17
N ILE A 95 2.70 -4.83 -2.30
CA ILE A 95 1.95 -4.74 -3.56
C ILE A 95 1.67 -3.29 -3.90
N ILE A 96 1.17 -2.53 -2.92
CA ILE A 96 0.83 -1.13 -3.15
C ILE A 96 2.07 -0.30 -3.47
N PHE A 97 3.12 -0.44 -2.66
CA PHE A 97 4.32 0.35 -2.87
C PHE A 97 4.98 0.06 -4.21
N GLY A 98 4.91 -1.20 -4.64
CA GLY A 98 5.43 -1.57 -5.96
C GLY A 98 4.70 -0.87 -7.11
N ALA A 99 3.44 -0.50 -6.87
CA ALA A 99 2.64 0.16 -7.90
C ALA A 99 2.75 1.68 -7.84
N VAL A 100 2.89 2.27 -6.65
CA VAL A 100 2.74 3.71 -6.49
C VAL A 100 4.03 4.46 -6.21
N ASN A 101 5.06 3.81 -5.68
CA ASN A 101 6.31 4.52 -5.38
C ASN A 101 7.00 4.93 -6.67
N GLY A 102 7.45 6.17 -6.72
CA GLY A 102 8.07 6.72 -7.91
C GLY A 102 7.07 7.21 -8.95
N GLN A 103 5.79 7.26 -8.58
CA GLN A 103 4.73 7.72 -9.48
C GLN A 103 4.10 9.00 -8.94
N PRO A 104 3.37 9.74 -9.77
CA PRO A 104 2.67 10.93 -9.27
C PRO A 104 1.64 10.55 -8.20
N PRO A 105 1.25 11.49 -7.33
CA PRO A 105 0.24 11.21 -6.30
C PRO A 105 -1.06 10.64 -6.85
N SER A 106 -1.44 11.03 -8.08
CA SER A 106 -2.68 10.53 -8.68
C SER A 106 -2.70 9.01 -8.82
N THR A 107 -1.53 8.38 -8.93
CA THR A 107 -1.47 6.92 -9.03
C THR A 107 -1.98 6.27 -7.74
N THR A 108 -1.60 6.82 -6.59
CA THR A 108 -2.10 6.33 -5.30
C THR A 108 -3.62 6.47 -5.21
N LEU A 109 -4.16 7.59 -5.72
CA LEU A 109 -5.59 7.83 -5.67
C LEU A 109 -6.38 6.87 -6.55
N GLY A 110 -5.72 6.19 -7.48
CA GLY A 110 -6.35 5.21 -8.36
C GLY A 110 -6.52 3.83 -7.74
N ILE A 111 -6.06 3.60 -6.51
CA ILE A 111 -6.27 2.29 -5.86
C ILE A 111 -7.76 2.08 -5.63
N PRO A 112 -8.33 0.95 -6.11
CA PRO A 112 -9.77 0.73 -5.97
C PRO A 112 -10.20 0.62 -4.51
N SER A 113 -11.40 1.08 -4.21
CA SER A 113 -11.91 1.02 -2.84
C SER A 113 -12.15 -0.41 -2.37
N ASP A 114 -12.32 -1.36 -3.28
CA ASP A 114 -12.53 -2.77 -2.95
C ASP A 114 -11.26 -3.61 -3.04
N PHE A 115 -10.10 -2.96 -3.15
CA PHE A 115 -8.82 -3.64 -3.30
C PHE A 115 -8.58 -4.66 -2.19
N VAL A 116 -8.77 -4.23 -0.93
CA VAL A 116 -8.52 -5.11 0.22
C VAL A 116 -9.50 -6.30 0.24
N SER A 117 -10.78 -6.03 0.00
CA SER A 117 -11.76 -7.12 0.06
C SER A 117 -11.50 -8.16 -1.02
N ILE A 118 -11.05 -7.74 -2.21
CA ILE A 118 -10.73 -8.69 -3.27
C ILE A 118 -9.54 -9.55 -2.87
N LEU A 119 -8.49 -8.95 -2.31
CA LEU A 119 -7.32 -9.72 -1.89
C LEU A 119 -7.64 -10.68 -0.76
N MET A 120 -8.50 -10.26 0.17
CA MET A 120 -8.80 -11.07 1.35
C MET A 120 -9.93 -12.07 1.15
N GLU A 121 -10.57 -12.03 -0.03
CA GLU A 121 -11.68 -12.92 -0.30
C GLU A 121 -11.26 -14.38 -0.16
N SER A 122 -12.04 -15.13 0.57
CA SER A 122 -11.87 -16.59 0.73
C SER A 122 -10.64 -17.03 1.53
N ILE A 123 -9.93 -16.11 2.19
CA ILE A 123 -8.77 -16.55 2.98
C ILE A 123 -8.96 -16.39 4.49
N GLY A 124 -10.15 -15.94 4.91
CA GLY A 124 -10.47 -15.96 6.33
C GLY A 124 -9.78 -14.90 7.18
N LEU A 125 -9.36 -13.80 6.57
CA LEU A 125 -8.66 -12.74 7.27
C LEU A 125 -9.50 -11.47 7.38
N ALA A 126 -10.82 -11.63 7.50
CA ALA A 126 -11.73 -10.48 7.56
C ALA A 126 -11.39 -9.52 8.70
N ALA A 127 -10.86 -10.03 9.81
CA ALA A 127 -10.50 -9.17 10.94
C ALA A 127 -9.38 -8.20 10.60
N ARG A 128 -8.62 -8.46 9.53
CA ARG A 128 -7.54 -7.57 9.12
C ARG A 128 -8.01 -6.46 8.19
N GLU A 129 -9.20 -6.60 7.59
CA GLU A 129 -9.65 -5.64 6.59
C GLU A 129 -9.79 -4.21 7.09
N PRO A 130 -10.33 -3.95 8.31
CA PRO A 130 -10.43 -2.57 8.76
C PRO A 130 -9.10 -1.85 8.84
N GLY A 131 -8.06 -2.53 9.35
CA GLY A 131 -6.73 -1.93 9.43
C GLY A 131 -6.12 -1.69 8.05
N LEU A 132 -6.29 -2.66 7.14
CA LEU A 132 -5.77 -2.52 5.78
C LEU A 132 -6.48 -1.39 5.03
N ASN A 133 -7.80 -1.28 5.18
CA ASN A 133 -8.55 -0.19 4.57
C ASN A 133 -8.14 1.16 5.15
N ALA A 134 -7.87 1.22 6.45
CA ALA A 134 -7.41 2.46 7.08
C ALA A 134 -6.05 2.88 6.53
N MET A 135 -5.16 1.92 6.26
CA MET A 135 -3.87 2.23 5.65
C MET A 135 -4.06 2.85 4.26
N ILE A 136 -4.93 2.28 3.45
CA ILE A 136 -5.15 2.80 2.10
C ILE A 136 -5.77 4.20 2.17
N THR A 137 -6.70 4.42 3.08
CA THR A 137 -7.28 5.74 3.29
C THR A 137 -6.19 6.74 3.67
N ARG A 138 -5.26 6.33 4.53
CA ARG A 138 -4.14 7.18 4.94
C ARG A 138 -3.23 7.50 3.77
N LEU A 139 -2.89 6.51 2.95
CA LEU A 139 -2.06 6.73 1.78
C LEU A 139 -2.71 7.72 0.81
N LYS A 140 -4.01 7.59 0.60
CA LYS A 140 -4.73 8.49 -0.29
C LYS A 140 -4.79 9.92 0.27
N ARG A 141 -4.90 10.04 1.59
CA ARG A 141 -4.86 11.37 2.21
C ARG A 141 -3.51 12.04 1.97
N TYR A 142 -2.43 11.29 2.17
CA TYR A 142 -1.10 11.82 1.90
C TYR A 142 -0.95 12.23 0.43
N ALA A 143 -1.51 11.44 -0.48
CA ALA A 143 -1.42 11.73 -1.90
C ALA A 143 -2.18 13.01 -2.25
N ARG A 144 -3.37 13.21 -1.66
CA ARG A 144 -4.13 14.44 -1.90
C ARG A 144 -3.39 15.66 -1.37
N GLU A 145 -2.75 15.53 -0.21
CA GLU A 145 -1.98 16.63 0.36
C GLU A 145 -0.77 16.95 -0.52
N ALA A 146 -0.14 15.92 -1.08
CA ALA A 146 0.98 16.12 -1.98
C ALA A 146 0.56 16.80 -3.28
N GLU A 147 -0.63 16.47 -3.79
CA GLU A 147 -1.14 17.14 -4.99
C GLU A 147 -1.32 18.62 -4.76
N LYS A 148 -1.80 19.01 -3.59
CA LYS A 148 -1.94 20.42 -3.25
C LYS A 148 -0.60 21.12 -3.24
N GLN A 149 0.42 20.48 -2.70
CA GLN A 149 1.77 21.05 -2.67
C GLN A 149 2.32 21.22 -4.07
N THR A 150 2.08 20.24 -4.94
CA THR A 150 2.57 20.29 -6.31
C THR A 150 1.92 21.42 -7.08
N VAL A 151 0.62 21.61 -6.90
CA VAL A 151 -0.11 22.67 -7.60
C VAL A 151 0.30 24.04 -7.08
N ASN A 152 0.51 24.17 -5.79
CA ASN A 152 0.80 25.46 -5.17
C ASN A 152 2.29 25.80 -5.11
N GLY A 153 3.10 24.82 -5.32
CA GLY A 153 4.52 25.01 -5.25
C GLY A 153 5.15 25.20 -6.59
#